data_c4da498a672ad4fe1fac5ec0be6ee272
#
_entry.id   c4da498a672ad4fe1fac5ec0be6ee272
#
_cell.length_a   1.000
_cell.length_b   1.000
_cell.length_c   1.000
_cell.angle_alpha   90.00
_cell.angle_beta   90.00
_cell.angle_gamma   90.00
#
_symmetry.space_group_name_H-M   'P 1'
#
loop_
_entity.id
_entity.type
_entity.pdbx_description
1 polymer ?
#
loop_
_entity_poly.entity_id
_entity_poly.type
_entity_poly.pdbx_seq_one_letter_code
_entity_poly.pdbx_strand_id
1 'polypeptide(L)'
;GKNCLIGHNSIIEKNVIIGDNCSIGSNVIIRNTIINNNVKVLDSCVIGKKGFGFFPNNIKNVCYPQIGVVLINDNSEIGCGSTIDRGSMSNTIIGKNTYLDNQVHIAHNVKIGDNCIIAGQVGFAGSSTIGNNVMIGGQAGISGHLKIGNNVQIAGGSGVIKDIPDNSKVMGYPAKDLKRFIKDNK
;
A
#
# COMPACT_ATOMS: atom_id res chain seq x y z
N GLY A 1 -19.12 -2.32 -12.31
CA GLY A 1 -18.78 -2.63 -13.70
C GLY A 1 -19.37 -3.95 -14.17
N LYS A 2 -19.03 -4.35 -15.39
CA LYS A 2 -19.46 -5.61 -16.01
C LYS A 2 -18.50 -6.74 -15.64
N ASN A 3 -19.01 -8.00 -15.68
CA ASN A 3 -18.21 -9.22 -15.49
C ASN A 3 -17.42 -9.25 -14.18
N CYS A 4 -17.98 -8.72 -13.10
CA CYS A 4 -17.36 -8.76 -11.78
C CYS A 4 -17.79 -9.99 -10.99
N LEU A 5 -16.86 -10.53 -10.21
CA LEU A 5 -17.10 -11.59 -9.23
C LEU A 5 -16.98 -11.01 -7.82
N ILE A 6 -17.94 -11.31 -6.96
CA ILE A 6 -17.92 -10.91 -5.54
C ILE A 6 -18.05 -12.17 -4.70
N GLY A 7 -17.05 -12.43 -3.87
CA GLY A 7 -16.99 -13.59 -2.97
C GLY A 7 -17.97 -13.50 -1.79
N HIS A 8 -18.07 -14.58 -1.06
CA HIS A 8 -19.01 -14.72 0.03
C HIS A 8 -18.69 -13.80 1.21
N ASN A 9 -19.72 -13.30 1.90
CA ASN A 9 -19.61 -12.45 3.08
C ASN A 9 -18.82 -11.14 2.86
N SER A 10 -18.64 -10.70 1.61
CA SER A 10 -17.98 -9.43 1.33
C SER A 10 -18.95 -8.26 1.46
N ILE A 11 -18.45 -7.16 2.03
CA ILE A 11 -19.22 -5.95 2.32
C ILE A 11 -18.71 -4.84 1.43
N ILE A 12 -19.53 -4.39 0.51
CA ILE A 12 -19.29 -3.22 -0.34
C ILE A 12 -20.17 -2.08 0.19
N GLU A 13 -19.56 -1.10 0.81
CA GLU A 13 -20.29 0.04 1.37
C GLU A 13 -20.72 1.04 0.28
N LYS A 14 -21.59 1.97 0.65
CA LYS A 14 -22.01 3.06 -0.23
C LYS A 14 -20.81 3.87 -0.73
N ASN A 15 -20.93 4.47 -1.89
CA ASN A 15 -19.89 5.30 -2.55
C ASN A 15 -18.62 4.53 -2.98
N VAL A 16 -18.66 3.20 -3.02
CA VAL A 16 -17.64 2.39 -3.66
C VAL A 16 -17.94 2.28 -5.15
N ILE A 17 -16.93 2.46 -5.98
CA ILE A 17 -17.03 2.28 -7.44
C ILE A 17 -16.09 1.11 -7.81
N ILE A 18 -16.60 0.14 -8.56
CA ILE A 18 -15.83 -0.99 -9.07
C ILE A 18 -15.99 -1.02 -10.59
N GLY A 19 -14.85 -1.00 -11.29
CA GLY A 19 -14.77 -1.08 -12.75
C GLY A 19 -15.11 -2.46 -13.30
N ASP A 20 -14.79 -2.69 -14.56
CA ASP A 20 -15.11 -3.94 -15.28
C ASP A 20 -14.10 -5.06 -14.98
N ASN A 21 -14.55 -6.31 -15.09
CA ASN A 21 -13.74 -7.54 -14.97
C ASN A 21 -12.99 -7.66 -13.64
N CYS A 22 -13.52 -7.12 -12.57
CA CYS A 22 -12.91 -7.20 -11.24
C CYS A 22 -13.31 -8.47 -10.50
N SER A 23 -12.40 -8.97 -9.66
CA SER A 23 -12.65 -10.09 -8.77
C SER A 23 -12.40 -9.68 -7.32
N ILE A 24 -13.44 -9.75 -6.50
CA ILE A 24 -13.37 -9.47 -5.07
C ILE A 24 -13.56 -10.80 -4.34
N GLY A 25 -12.60 -11.18 -3.52
CA GLY A 25 -12.61 -12.42 -2.74
C GLY A 25 -13.67 -12.45 -1.65
N SER A 26 -13.62 -13.45 -0.80
CA SER A 26 -14.54 -13.63 0.33
C SER A 26 -14.09 -12.85 1.57
N ASN A 27 -15.06 -12.44 2.41
CA ASN A 27 -14.82 -11.69 3.65
C ASN A 27 -14.08 -10.35 3.45
N VAL A 28 -14.17 -9.75 2.28
CA VAL A 28 -13.57 -8.46 1.95
C VAL A 28 -14.49 -7.32 2.40
N ILE A 29 -13.92 -6.26 2.97
CA ILE A 29 -14.65 -5.05 3.33
C ILE A 29 -14.08 -3.87 2.55
N ILE A 30 -14.92 -3.23 1.73
CA ILE A 30 -14.52 -2.10 0.89
C ILE A 30 -15.36 -0.87 1.22
N ARG A 31 -14.69 0.24 1.49
CA ARG A 31 -15.28 1.55 1.82
C ARG A 31 -14.53 2.65 1.09
N ASN A 32 -15.21 3.75 0.77
CA ASN A 32 -14.53 4.97 0.29
C ASN A 32 -13.44 4.67 -0.75
N THR A 33 -13.71 3.82 -1.72
CA THR A 33 -12.73 3.28 -2.65
C THR A 33 -13.25 3.33 -4.08
N ILE A 34 -12.36 3.65 -5.00
CA ILE A 34 -12.57 3.52 -6.44
C ILE A 34 -11.58 2.45 -6.94
N ILE A 35 -12.12 1.39 -7.49
CA ILE A 35 -11.38 0.28 -8.09
C ILE A 35 -11.59 0.37 -9.60
N ASN A 36 -10.51 0.47 -10.36
CA ASN A 36 -10.55 0.50 -11.81
C ASN A 36 -10.72 -0.92 -12.40
N ASN A 37 -10.39 -1.12 -13.68
CA ASN A 37 -10.71 -2.36 -14.37
C ASN A 37 -9.68 -3.48 -14.12
N ASN A 38 -10.10 -4.73 -14.25
CA ASN A 38 -9.25 -5.93 -14.16
C ASN A 38 -8.50 -6.06 -12.83
N VAL A 39 -9.04 -5.52 -11.75
CA VAL A 39 -8.42 -5.57 -10.42
C VAL A 39 -8.89 -6.83 -9.69
N LYS A 40 -7.94 -7.46 -8.99
CA LYS A 40 -8.23 -8.56 -8.07
C LYS A 40 -7.98 -8.14 -6.64
N VAL A 41 -8.93 -8.35 -5.76
CA VAL A 41 -8.79 -8.21 -4.30
C VAL A 41 -9.03 -9.59 -3.71
N LEU A 42 -8.01 -10.16 -3.09
CA LEU A 42 -8.09 -11.49 -2.50
C LEU A 42 -8.79 -11.46 -1.13
N ASP A 43 -8.97 -12.62 -0.52
CA ASP A 43 -9.80 -12.80 0.65
C ASP A 43 -9.36 -11.98 1.87
N SER A 44 -10.33 -11.60 2.70
CA SER A 44 -10.13 -10.98 4.02
C SER A 44 -9.43 -9.60 3.99
N CYS A 45 -9.42 -8.90 2.87
CA CYS A 45 -8.90 -7.55 2.78
C CYS A 45 -9.84 -6.52 3.40
N VAL A 46 -9.27 -5.46 4.01
CA VAL A 46 -10.02 -4.31 4.51
C VAL A 46 -9.51 -3.03 3.85
N ILE A 47 -10.31 -2.43 2.98
CA ILE A 47 -9.91 -1.30 2.13
C ILE A 47 -10.76 -0.07 2.43
N GLY A 48 -10.12 1.11 2.53
CA GLY A 48 -10.79 2.40 2.66
C GLY A 48 -11.28 2.73 4.06
N LYS A 49 -10.79 2.01 5.09
CA LYS A 49 -11.04 2.37 6.49
C LYS A 49 -10.31 3.67 6.85
N LYS A 50 -10.71 4.27 7.95
CA LYS A 50 -10.07 5.46 8.52
C LYS A 50 -8.59 5.19 8.83
N GLY A 51 -7.70 6.09 8.39
CA GLY A 51 -6.28 6.06 8.70
C GLY A 51 -5.96 6.43 10.15
N PHE A 52 -4.71 6.17 10.54
CA PHE A 52 -4.16 6.46 11.86
C PHE A 52 -3.50 7.84 11.86
N GLY A 53 -4.31 8.90 12.04
CA GLY A 53 -3.85 10.28 12.03
C GLY A 53 -4.38 11.07 13.22
N PHE A 54 -3.48 11.67 13.98
CA PHE A 54 -3.80 12.40 15.22
C PHE A 54 -3.00 13.70 15.33
N PHE A 55 -3.62 14.69 15.95
CA PHE A 55 -2.92 15.84 16.54
C PHE A 55 -2.53 15.45 17.97
N PRO A 56 -1.23 15.26 18.27
CA PRO A 56 -0.79 14.95 19.62
C PRO A 56 -1.17 16.10 20.57
N ASN A 57 -1.73 15.76 21.72
CA ASN A 57 -2.06 16.73 22.75
C ASN A 57 -1.88 16.09 24.13
N ASN A 58 -1.38 16.85 25.08
CA ASN A 58 -1.09 16.36 26.45
C ASN A 58 -2.34 15.92 27.22
N ILE A 59 -3.53 16.39 26.81
CA ILE A 59 -4.80 16.08 27.48
C ILE A 59 -5.56 14.99 26.73
N LYS A 60 -5.64 15.09 25.38
CA LYS A 60 -6.41 14.17 24.53
C LYS A 60 -5.90 14.20 23.11
N ASN A 61 -5.55 13.02 22.56
CA ASN A 61 -5.27 12.89 21.15
C ASN A 61 -6.53 13.16 20.31
N VAL A 62 -6.44 14.06 19.38
CA VAL A 62 -7.54 14.43 18.49
C VAL A 62 -7.28 13.82 17.12
N CYS A 63 -8.21 12.93 16.65
CA CYS A 63 -8.16 12.42 15.29
C CYS A 63 -8.47 13.54 14.30
N TYR A 64 -7.68 13.71 13.27
CA TYR A 64 -8.09 14.59 12.18
C TYR A 64 -8.93 13.87 11.12
N PRO A 65 -9.73 14.61 10.36
CA PRO A 65 -10.63 14.03 9.36
C PRO A 65 -9.89 13.23 8.30
N GLN A 66 -10.52 12.17 7.84
CA GLN A 66 -10.05 11.33 6.74
C GLN A 66 -11.14 11.36 5.68
N ILE A 67 -11.00 12.23 4.67
CA ILE A 67 -12.03 12.50 3.65
C ILE A 67 -11.63 12.05 2.24
N GLY A 68 -10.33 11.77 2.00
CA GLY A 68 -9.85 11.19 0.76
C GLY A 68 -10.38 9.77 0.54
N VAL A 69 -10.08 9.18 -0.57
CA VAL A 69 -10.47 7.82 -0.94
C VAL A 69 -9.23 6.95 -1.18
N VAL A 70 -9.45 5.65 -1.39
CA VAL A 70 -8.46 4.75 -1.99
C VAL A 70 -8.72 4.68 -3.49
N LEU A 71 -7.68 4.80 -4.31
CA LEU A 71 -7.71 4.56 -5.74
C LEU A 71 -6.87 3.32 -6.03
N ILE A 72 -7.46 2.29 -6.63
CA ILE A 72 -6.75 1.10 -7.11
C ILE A 72 -6.85 1.08 -8.62
N ASN A 73 -5.72 1.24 -9.28
CA ASN A 73 -5.68 1.35 -10.73
C ASN A 73 -5.66 -0.02 -11.43
N ASP A 74 -5.83 0.02 -12.77
CA ASP A 74 -6.06 -1.15 -13.62
C ASP A 74 -5.02 -2.25 -13.43
N ASN A 75 -5.45 -3.50 -13.59
CA ASN A 75 -4.62 -4.71 -13.62
C ASN A 75 -3.82 -4.97 -12.34
N SER A 76 -4.23 -4.43 -11.21
CA SER A 76 -3.53 -4.61 -9.92
C SER A 76 -4.16 -5.74 -9.12
N GLU A 77 -3.35 -6.34 -8.23
CA GLU A 77 -3.80 -7.41 -7.33
C GLU A 77 -3.44 -7.09 -5.89
N ILE A 78 -4.40 -7.31 -4.98
CA ILE A 78 -4.26 -7.07 -3.55
C ILE A 78 -4.36 -8.41 -2.83
N GLY A 79 -3.27 -8.85 -2.20
CA GLY A 79 -3.13 -10.14 -1.51
C GLY A 79 -3.97 -10.24 -0.23
N CYS A 80 -4.22 -11.46 0.19
CA CYS A 80 -5.10 -11.79 1.32
C CYS A 80 -4.73 -11.05 2.61
N GLY A 81 -5.75 -10.61 3.34
CA GLY A 81 -5.59 -10.00 4.65
C GLY A 81 -4.90 -8.64 4.63
N SER A 82 -4.69 -8.04 3.46
CA SER A 82 -4.09 -6.71 3.34
C SER A 82 -5.04 -5.62 3.81
N THR A 83 -4.47 -4.54 4.35
CA THR A 83 -5.24 -3.39 4.83
C THR A 83 -4.78 -2.10 4.16
N ILE A 84 -5.72 -1.35 3.59
CA ILE A 84 -5.43 -0.09 2.90
C ILE A 84 -6.30 1.02 3.49
N ASP A 85 -5.66 2.01 4.09
CA ASP A 85 -6.34 3.15 4.68
C ASP A 85 -6.73 4.19 3.61
N ARG A 86 -7.89 4.82 3.78
CA ARG A 86 -8.25 5.99 2.97
C ARG A 86 -7.32 7.16 3.27
N GLY A 87 -7.17 8.04 2.31
CA GLY A 87 -6.41 9.27 2.53
C GLY A 87 -7.10 10.25 3.47
N SER A 88 -6.32 11.16 4.03
CA SER A 88 -6.85 12.27 4.82
C SER A 88 -7.44 13.35 3.89
N MET A 89 -6.67 14.33 3.48
CA MET A 89 -7.10 15.36 2.52
C MET A 89 -6.75 15.02 1.06
N SER A 90 -5.82 14.10 0.83
CA SER A 90 -5.51 13.54 -0.48
C SER A 90 -5.78 12.04 -0.49
N ASN A 91 -5.71 11.41 -1.64
CA ASN A 91 -6.03 9.99 -1.79
C ASN A 91 -4.84 9.08 -1.45
N THR A 92 -5.13 7.86 -1.02
CA THR A 92 -4.20 6.73 -1.05
C THR A 92 -4.30 6.09 -2.43
N ILE A 93 -3.17 5.81 -3.09
CA ILE A 93 -3.16 5.41 -4.51
C ILE A 93 -2.31 4.17 -4.69
N ILE A 94 -2.85 3.18 -5.39
CA ILE A 94 -2.15 2.01 -5.91
C ILE A 94 -2.11 2.17 -7.43
N GLY A 95 -0.91 2.18 -7.99
CA GLY A 95 -0.66 2.32 -9.43
C GLY A 95 -1.12 1.12 -10.24
N LYS A 96 -1.03 1.24 -11.57
CA LYS A 96 -1.42 0.17 -12.50
C LYS A 96 -0.45 -1.00 -12.43
N ASN A 97 -0.97 -2.22 -12.69
CA ASN A 97 -0.14 -3.41 -12.76
C ASN A 97 0.76 -3.60 -11.53
N THR A 98 0.26 -3.22 -10.35
CA THR A 98 0.97 -3.31 -9.07
C THR A 98 0.41 -4.47 -8.25
N TYR A 99 1.29 -5.34 -7.80
CA TYR A 99 0.96 -6.55 -7.08
C TYR A 99 1.40 -6.46 -5.63
N LEU A 100 0.45 -6.61 -4.74
CA LEU A 100 0.67 -6.70 -3.29
C LEU A 100 0.41 -8.14 -2.86
N ASP A 101 1.39 -8.75 -2.22
CA ASP A 101 1.24 -10.05 -1.60
C ASP A 101 0.44 -9.93 -0.27
N ASN A 102 0.34 -11.01 0.47
CA ASN A 102 -0.53 -11.11 1.63
C ASN A 102 -0.09 -10.22 2.80
N GLN A 103 -1.08 -9.74 3.57
CA GLN A 103 -0.88 -9.00 4.81
C GLN A 103 -0.06 -7.70 4.65
N VAL A 104 -0.10 -7.07 3.49
CA VAL A 104 0.51 -5.76 3.27
C VAL A 104 -0.35 -4.68 3.95
N HIS A 105 0.30 -3.78 4.69
CA HIS A 105 -0.37 -2.61 5.25
C HIS A 105 0.01 -1.32 4.53
N ILE A 106 -0.98 -0.61 4.03
CA ILE A 106 -0.82 0.69 3.38
C ILE A 106 -1.57 1.75 4.19
N ALA A 107 -0.82 2.61 4.87
CA ALA A 107 -1.40 3.68 5.66
C ALA A 107 -1.94 4.83 4.77
N HIS A 108 -2.60 5.79 5.41
CA HIS A 108 -3.24 6.92 4.74
C HIS A 108 -2.28 7.73 3.86
N ASN A 109 -2.76 8.22 2.73
CA ASN A 109 -2.03 9.10 1.80
C ASN A 109 -0.78 8.48 1.15
N VAL A 110 -0.55 7.19 1.30
CA VAL A 110 0.52 6.50 0.58
C VAL A 110 0.21 6.48 -0.90
N LYS A 111 1.22 6.70 -1.73
CA LYS A 111 1.14 6.60 -3.18
C LYS A 111 2.14 5.58 -3.67
N ILE A 112 1.67 4.52 -4.29
CA ILE A 112 2.49 3.50 -4.94
C ILE A 112 2.33 3.66 -6.44
N GLY A 113 3.45 3.72 -7.15
CA GLY A 113 3.51 3.85 -8.61
C GLY A 113 3.10 2.59 -9.35
N ASP A 114 3.32 2.60 -10.66
CA ASP A 114 2.97 1.52 -11.56
C ASP A 114 4.02 0.39 -11.55
N ASN A 115 3.60 -0.83 -11.91
CA ASN A 115 4.45 -2.01 -12.07
C ASN A 115 5.27 -2.37 -10.82
N CYS A 116 4.75 -2.12 -9.64
CA CYS A 116 5.42 -2.46 -8.38
C CYS A 116 5.10 -3.90 -7.95
N ILE A 117 6.06 -4.54 -7.28
CA ILE A 117 5.93 -5.88 -6.70
C ILE A 117 6.28 -5.80 -5.21
N ILE A 118 5.29 -5.99 -4.36
CA ILE A 118 5.41 -5.81 -2.91
C ILE A 118 5.12 -7.15 -2.24
N ALA A 119 6.14 -7.73 -1.63
CA ALA A 119 6.02 -9.03 -0.96
C ALA A 119 5.25 -8.93 0.38
N GLY A 120 4.95 -10.09 0.96
CA GLY A 120 4.10 -10.20 2.14
C GLY A 120 4.59 -9.45 3.37
N GLN A 121 3.64 -8.97 4.16
CA GLN A 121 3.87 -8.29 5.44
C GLN A 121 4.69 -6.99 5.34
N VAL A 122 4.80 -6.39 4.16
CA VAL A 122 5.39 -5.05 4.02
C VAL A 122 4.44 -4.01 4.60
N GLY A 123 5.02 -3.04 5.33
CA GLY A 123 4.28 -1.94 5.92
C GLY A 123 4.72 -0.58 5.38
N PHE A 124 3.75 0.22 4.94
CA PHE A 124 3.98 1.61 4.54
C PHE A 124 3.35 2.56 5.54
N ALA A 125 4.15 3.36 6.21
CA ALA A 125 3.65 4.43 7.05
C ALA A 125 3.12 5.61 6.22
N GLY A 126 2.27 6.42 6.83
CA GLY A 126 1.48 7.45 6.15
C GLY A 126 2.29 8.42 5.29
N SER A 127 1.70 8.83 4.18
CA SER A 127 2.23 9.86 3.26
C SER A 127 3.56 9.52 2.56
N SER A 128 4.00 8.26 2.58
CA SER A 128 5.13 7.84 1.76
C SER A 128 4.74 7.75 0.28
N THR A 129 5.72 8.02 -0.59
CA THR A 129 5.55 7.97 -2.04
C THR A 129 6.55 6.99 -2.63
N ILE A 130 6.07 6.03 -3.38
CA ILE A 130 6.84 4.95 -4.01
C ILE A 130 6.77 5.16 -5.53
N GLY A 131 7.90 5.19 -6.18
CA GLY A 131 8.00 5.33 -7.64
C GLY A 131 7.52 4.10 -8.40
N ASN A 132 7.79 4.09 -9.71
CA ASN A 132 7.41 2.99 -10.59
C ASN A 132 8.46 1.86 -10.58
N ASN A 133 8.06 0.65 -10.92
CA ASN A 133 8.93 -0.53 -11.04
C ASN A 133 9.71 -0.84 -9.76
N VAL A 134 9.12 -0.58 -8.60
CA VAL A 134 9.76 -0.84 -7.29
C VAL A 134 9.46 -2.26 -6.84
N MET A 135 10.49 -2.94 -6.33
CA MET A 135 10.39 -4.27 -5.74
C MET A 135 10.75 -4.22 -4.27
N ILE A 136 9.85 -4.70 -3.41
CA ILE A 136 10.05 -4.69 -1.95
C ILE A 136 9.91 -6.10 -1.40
N GLY A 137 10.97 -6.59 -0.76
CA GLY A 137 11.00 -7.89 -0.10
C GLY A 137 10.15 -7.93 1.17
N GLY A 138 9.70 -9.12 1.53
CA GLY A 138 8.77 -9.32 2.64
C GLY A 138 9.25 -8.75 3.97
N GLN A 139 8.31 -8.34 4.80
CA GLN A 139 8.55 -7.77 6.13
C GLN A 139 9.37 -6.47 6.15
N ALA A 140 9.55 -5.80 5.00
CA ALA A 140 10.18 -4.48 5.00
C ALA A 140 9.21 -3.42 5.53
N GLY A 141 9.76 -2.45 6.27
CA GLY A 141 9.01 -1.32 6.81
C GLY A 141 9.48 0.01 6.21
N ILE A 142 8.54 0.80 5.71
CA ILE A 142 8.80 2.11 5.12
C ILE A 142 8.27 3.20 6.06
N SER A 143 9.15 4.05 6.57
CA SER A 143 8.75 5.17 7.43
C SER A 143 7.92 6.21 6.68
N GLY A 144 7.15 6.98 7.44
CA GLY A 144 6.24 7.99 6.87
C GLY A 144 6.96 9.13 6.16
N HIS A 145 6.24 9.75 5.21
CA HIS A 145 6.69 10.94 4.46
C HIS A 145 7.95 10.75 3.60
N LEU A 146 8.36 9.51 3.34
CA LEU A 146 9.52 9.23 2.51
C LEU A 146 9.18 9.19 1.03
N LYS A 147 10.20 9.45 0.21
CA LYS A 147 10.18 9.30 -1.25
C LYS A 147 11.11 8.15 -1.64
N ILE A 148 10.56 7.13 -2.25
CA ILE A 148 11.30 6.02 -2.85
C ILE A 148 11.25 6.22 -4.36
N GLY A 149 12.41 6.30 -4.98
CA GLY A 149 12.53 6.53 -6.42
C GLY A 149 12.03 5.37 -7.28
N ASN A 150 12.20 5.53 -8.60
CA ASN A 150 11.84 4.50 -9.58
C ASN A 150 12.92 3.39 -9.65
N ASN A 151 12.52 2.19 -10.06
CA ASN A 151 13.41 1.03 -10.25
C ASN A 151 14.20 0.68 -8.97
N VAL A 152 13.66 0.93 -7.79
CA VAL A 152 14.31 0.64 -6.51
C VAL A 152 14.04 -0.81 -6.11
N GLN A 153 15.05 -1.46 -5.54
CA GLN A 153 14.93 -2.77 -4.92
C GLN A 153 15.24 -2.68 -3.43
N ILE A 154 14.28 -3.09 -2.61
CA ILE A 154 14.41 -3.12 -1.14
C ILE A 154 14.39 -4.59 -0.71
N ALA A 155 15.46 -5.07 -0.08
CA ALA A 155 15.53 -6.45 0.39
C ALA A 155 14.60 -6.69 1.59
N GLY A 156 14.21 -7.95 1.80
CA GLY A 156 13.33 -8.34 2.89
C GLY A 156 13.87 -7.97 4.27
N GLY A 157 12.97 -7.69 5.21
CA GLY A 157 13.29 -7.30 6.59
C GLY A 157 13.97 -5.93 6.72
N SER A 158 13.99 -5.12 5.66
CA SER A 158 14.66 -3.81 5.68
C SER A 158 13.82 -2.74 6.38
N GLY A 159 14.46 -1.90 7.19
CA GLY A 159 13.86 -0.70 7.77
C GLY A 159 14.28 0.56 7.01
N VAL A 160 13.40 1.13 6.22
CA VAL A 160 13.68 2.34 5.45
C VAL A 160 13.28 3.58 6.24
N ILE A 161 14.27 4.40 6.61
CA ILE A 161 14.08 5.59 7.44
C ILE A 161 14.46 6.91 6.74
N LYS A 162 14.81 6.85 5.46
CA LYS A 162 15.15 8.02 4.63
C LYS A 162 14.84 7.76 3.17
N ASP A 163 14.77 8.83 2.39
CA ASP A 163 14.52 8.77 0.96
C ASP A 163 15.54 7.88 0.23
N ILE A 164 15.08 7.19 -0.80
CA ILE A 164 15.91 6.32 -1.64
C ILE A 164 15.85 6.86 -3.08
N PRO A 165 17.00 7.20 -3.69
CA PRO A 165 17.02 7.67 -5.07
C PRO A 165 16.73 6.56 -6.08
N ASP A 166 16.41 6.94 -7.32
CA ASP A 166 16.14 6.03 -8.42
C ASP A 166 17.25 4.98 -8.61
N ASN A 167 16.89 3.82 -9.12
CA ASN A 167 17.80 2.72 -9.49
C ASN A 167 18.66 2.18 -8.34
N SER A 168 18.24 2.39 -7.10
CA SER A 168 18.97 1.94 -5.90
C SER A 168 18.59 0.52 -5.49
N LYS A 169 19.56 -0.16 -4.84
CA LYS A 169 19.33 -1.41 -4.14
C LYS A 169 19.76 -1.23 -2.69
N VAL A 170 18.83 -1.50 -1.76
CA VAL A 170 19.07 -1.30 -0.32
C VAL A 170 18.71 -2.52 0.50
N MET A 171 19.38 -2.67 1.64
CA MET A 171 19.16 -3.77 2.59
C MET A 171 19.49 -3.33 4.01
N GLY A 172 18.87 -3.97 4.97
CA GLY A 172 19.20 -3.85 6.39
C GLY A 172 18.27 -2.95 7.20
N TYR A 173 18.58 -2.87 8.49
CA TYR A 173 17.83 -2.05 9.45
C TYR A 173 18.82 -1.17 10.26
N PRO A 174 18.79 0.14 10.10
CA PRO A 174 18.14 0.85 9.01
C PRO A 174 18.71 0.43 7.64
N ALA A 175 17.90 0.53 6.59
CA ALA A 175 18.32 0.10 5.25
C ALA A 175 19.53 0.88 4.77
N LYS A 176 20.54 0.15 4.27
CA LYS A 176 21.77 0.69 3.69
C LYS A 176 21.82 0.37 2.19
N ASP A 177 22.68 1.07 1.47
CA ASP A 177 23.07 0.62 0.13
C ASP A 177 23.56 -0.83 0.18
N LEU A 178 23.17 -1.66 -0.79
CA LEU A 178 23.46 -3.09 -0.77
C LEU A 178 24.97 -3.39 -0.74
N LYS A 179 25.77 -2.66 -1.50
CA LYS A 179 27.24 -2.85 -1.53
C LYS A 179 27.86 -2.52 -0.18
N ARG A 180 27.38 -1.45 0.46
CA ARG A 180 27.82 -1.04 1.79
C ARG A 180 27.40 -2.07 2.83
N PHE A 181 26.16 -2.58 2.80
CA PHE A 181 25.68 -3.60 3.72
C PHE A 181 26.56 -4.87 3.65
N ILE A 182 26.83 -5.38 2.45
CA ILE A 182 27.68 -6.57 2.27
C ILE A 182 29.12 -6.32 2.78
N LYS A 183 29.66 -5.12 2.57
CA LYS A 183 31.00 -4.76 3.08
C LYS A 183 31.04 -4.68 4.59
N ASP A 184 30.03 -4.09 5.22
CA ASP A 184 29.97 -3.89 6.68
C ASP A 184 29.70 -5.22 7.44
N ASN A 185 29.25 -6.28 6.77
CA ASN A 185 28.92 -7.58 7.38
C ASN A 185 29.81 -8.75 6.88
N LYS A 186 30.93 -8.45 6.21
CA LYS A 186 32.02 -9.39 5.95
C LYS A 186 33.09 -9.28 7.04
#